data_9b54fd146ed767e4b0d4c917e5f470d4
#
_entry.id   9b54fd146ed767e4b0d4c917e5f470d4
#
_cell.length_a   1.000
_cell.length_b   1.000
_cell.length_c   1.000
_cell.angle_alpha   90.00
_cell.angle_beta   90.00
_cell.angle_gamma   90.00
#
_symmetry.space_group_name_H-M   'P 1'
#
loop_
_entity.id
_entity.type
_entity.pdbx_description
1 polymer ?
#
loop_
_entity_poly.entity_id
_entity_poly.type
_entity_poly.pdbx_seq_one_letter_code
_entity_poly.pdbx_strand_id
1 'polypeptide(L)'
;MIVMKFGGTSTQDAEAISNVVRIVRDRIDRKPVVVISAIAQATNMLERAGRLAADGRSGESRDTLLKLFERHYDIADALIKDRQRHHALRNVIGTSLRELEELVKGVAILRELTPRVLDTVCSYGELLSSRVVAV
;
A
#
# COMPACT_ATOMS: atom_id res chain seq x y z
N MET A 1 0.43 25.17 -11.72
CA MET A 1 0.67 24.00 -10.83
C MET A 1 -0.39 23.98 -9.74
N ILE A 2 -0.95 22.81 -9.46
CA ILE A 2 -1.88 22.60 -8.35
C ILE A 2 -1.46 21.38 -7.54
N VAL A 3 -1.80 21.35 -6.26
CA VAL A 3 -1.64 20.15 -5.41
C VAL A 3 -3.01 19.53 -5.18
N MET A 4 -3.11 18.24 -5.41
CA MET A 4 -4.34 17.45 -5.27
C MET A 4 -4.08 16.32 -4.28
N LYS A 5 -4.75 16.36 -3.11
CA LYS A 5 -4.64 15.30 -2.10
C LYS A 5 -5.89 14.43 -2.10
N PHE A 6 -5.69 13.11 -2.12
CA PHE A 6 -6.73 12.10 -2.02
C PHE A 6 -6.53 11.25 -0.78
N GLY A 7 -7.54 11.17 0.08
CA GLY A 7 -7.52 10.38 1.30
C GLY A 7 -7.85 8.91 1.09
N GLY A 8 -7.83 8.12 2.17
CA GLY A 8 -8.02 6.68 2.13
C GLY A 8 -9.35 6.21 1.54
N THR A 9 -10.45 6.97 1.71
CA THR A 9 -11.74 6.67 1.07
C THR A 9 -11.71 6.85 -0.44
N SER A 10 -10.88 7.78 -0.93
CA SER A 10 -10.67 7.99 -2.38
C SER A 10 -9.80 6.91 -3.02
N THR A 11 -9.17 6.07 -2.23
CA THR A 11 -8.27 5.00 -2.68
C THR A 11 -8.69 3.62 -2.17
N GLN A 12 -9.93 3.48 -1.69
CA GLN A 12 -10.39 2.27 -0.99
C GLN A 12 -10.52 1.03 -1.90
N ASP A 13 -10.81 1.23 -3.18
CA ASP A 13 -11.04 0.20 -4.18
C ASP A 13 -10.73 0.68 -5.60
N ALA A 14 -10.87 -0.20 -6.58
CA ALA A 14 -10.58 0.10 -7.98
C ALA A 14 -11.50 1.21 -8.55
N GLU A 15 -12.76 1.26 -8.15
CA GLU A 15 -13.71 2.28 -8.61
C GLU A 15 -13.31 3.66 -8.08
N ALA A 16 -13.00 3.76 -6.80
CA ALA A 16 -12.54 5.01 -6.18
C ALA A 16 -11.25 5.51 -6.84
N ILE A 17 -10.27 4.62 -7.09
CA ILE A 17 -9.02 4.97 -7.78
C ILE A 17 -9.29 5.39 -9.23
N SER A 18 -10.20 4.75 -9.95
CA SER A 18 -10.59 5.18 -11.30
C SER A 18 -11.15 6.60 -11.30
N ASN A 19 -11.92 6.97 -10.28
CA ASN A 19 -12.41 8.34 -10.10
C ASN A 19 -11.26 9.33 -9.83
N VAL A 20 -10.28 8.95 -9.01
CA VAL A 20 -9.06 9.77 -8.79
C VAL A 20 -8.35 10.03 -10.11
N VAL A 21 -8.11 8.98 -10.90
CA VAL A 21 -7.44 9.08 -12.21
C VAL A 21 -8.21 10.04 -13.14
N ARG A 22 -9.53 9.92 -13.21
CA ARG A 22 -10.37 10.82 -14.02
C ARG A 22 -10.23 12.28 -13.56
N ILE A 23 -10.33 12.53 -12.27
CA ILE A 23 -10.21 13.88 -11.69
C ILE A 23 -8.84 14.49 -11.99
N VAL A 24 -7.76 13.70 -11.93
CA VAL A 24 -6.40 14.15 -12.26
C VAL A 24 -6.27 14.46 -13.74
N ARG A 25 -6.78 13.57 -14.63
CA ARG A 25 -6.75 13.76 -16.08
C ARG A 25 -7.46 15.03 -16.52
N ASP A 26 -8.62 15.34 -15.93
CA ASP A 26 -9.41 16.56 -16.20
C ASP A 26 -8.64 17.85 -15.83
N ARG A 27 -7.53 17.75 -15.12
CA ARG A 27 -6.72 18.88 -14.65
C ARG A 27 -5.25 18.79 -15.04
N ILE A 28 -4.93 17.91 -15.99
CA ILE A 28 -3.54 17.62 -16.38
C ILE A 28 -2.80 18.89 -16.86
N ASP A 29 -3.50 19.77 -17.57
CA ASP A 29 -2.95 21.03 -18.06
C ASP A 29 -2.48 21.98 -16.95
N ARG A 30 -3.00 21.80 -15.74
CA ARG A 30 -2.60 22.58 -14.56
C ARG A 30 -1.35 22.02 -13.87
N LYS A 31 -0.72 20.99 -14.46
CA LYS A 31 0.48 20.32 -13.92
C LYS A 31 0.28 19.91 -12.45
N PRO A 32 -0.64 18.96 -12.17
CA PRO A 32 -0.96 18.57 -10.80
C PRO A 32 0.18 17.82 -10.14
N VAL A 33 0.45 18.14 -8.86
CA VAL A 33 1.17 17.28 -7.93
C VAL A 33 0.12 16.48 -7.16
N VAL A 34 0.14 15.15 -7.31
CA VAL A 34 -0.87 14.26 -6.72
C VAL A 34 -0.30 13.62 -5.45
N VAL A 35 -0.99 13.81 -4.34
CA VAL A 35 -0.66 13.21 -3.04
C VAL A 35 -1.72 12.16 -2.71
N ILE A 36 -1.29 10.92 -2.56
CA ILE A 36 -2.14 9.74 -2.31
C ILE A 36 -1.93 9.23 -0.90
N SER A 37 -3.01 8.95 -0.20
CA SER A 37 -3.00 8.23 1.08
C SER A 37 -2.94 6.72 0.83
N ALA A 38 -2.64 5.95 1.88
CA ALA A 38 -2.78 4.50 1.88
C ALA A 38 -4.21 4.08 1.51
N ILE A 39 -4.37 2.89 0.96
CA ILE A 39 -5.68 2.26 0.77
C ILE A 39 -6.40 2.17 2.11
N ALA A 40 -7.72 2.37 2.13
CA ALA A 40 -8.51 2.32 3.35
C ALA A 40 -8.19 1.07 4.20
N GLN A 41 -7.97 1.25 5.50
CA GLN A 41 -7.57 0.24 6.48
C GLN A 41 -6.12 -0.29 6.34
N ALA A 42 -5.36 0.10 5.31
CA ALA A 42 -4.01 -0.43 5.10
C ALA A 42 -3.08 -0.11 6.28
N THR A 43 -3.06 1.13 6.76
CA THR A 43 -2.25 1.55 7.91
C THR A 43 -2.60 0.76 9.17
N ASN A 44 -3.89 0.56 9.45
CA ASN A 44 -4.34 -0.24 10.59
C ASN A 44 -3.89 -1.71 10.49
N MET A 45 -3.94 -2.28 9.30
CA MET A 45 -3.47 -3.66 9.08
C MET A 45 -1.96 -3.78 9.24
N LEU A 46 -1.19 -2.82 8.76
CA LEU A 46 0.27 -2.76 8.92
C LEU A 46 0.67 -2.61 10.39
N GLU A 47 0.05 -1.69 11.11
CA GLU A 47 0.26 -1.52 12.55
C GLU A 47 -0.06 -2.81 13.32
N ARG A 48 -1.21 -3.43 13.02
CA ARG A 48 -1.61 -4.71 13.62
C ARG A 48 -0.58 -5.82 13.34
N ALA A 49 -0.10 -5.94 12.11
CA ALA A 49 0.92 -6.93 11.76
C ALA A 49 2.21 -6.73 12.55
N GLY A 50 2.68 -5.48 12.67
CA GLY A 50 3.85 -5.15 13.48
C GLY A 50 3.67 -5.51 14.97
N ARG A 51 2.52 -5.19 15.56
CA ARG A 51 2.23 -5.53 16.97
C ARG A 51 2.13 -7.04 17.20
N LEU A 52 1.43 -7.77 16.30
CA LEU A 52 1.35 -9.23 16.37
C LEU A 52 2.74 -9.88 16.31
N ALA A 53 3.62 -9.36 15.45
CA ALA A 53 4.99 -9.84 15.38
C ALA A 53 5.76 -9.61 16.70
N ALA A 54 5.68 -8.42 17.27
CA ALA A 54 6.32 -8.10 18.57
C ALA A 54 5.80 -9.01 19.70
N ASP A 55 4.52 -9.38 19.66
CA ASP A 55 3.90 -10.33 20.60
C ASP A 55 4.30 -11.79 20.32
N GLY A 56 5.07 -12.06 19.25
CA GLY A 56 5.48 -13.40 18.84
C GLY A 56 4.40 -14.21 18.10
N ARG A 57 3.35 -13.55 17.66
CA ARG A 57 2.25 -14.14 16.88
C ARG A 57 2.55 -14.05 15.38
N SER A 58 3.69 -14.62 14.96
CA SER A 58 4.24 -14.45 13.60
C SER A 58 3.32 -14.97 12.51
N GLY A 59 2.58 -16.06 12.75
CA GLY A 59 1.60 -16.60 11.78
C GLY A 59 0.49 -15.61 11.50
N GLU A 60 -0.12 -15.05 12.54
CA GLU A 60 -1.22 -14.08 12.40
C GLU A 60 -0.73 -12.73 11.82
N SER A 61 0.50 -12.34 12.15
CA SER A 61 1.15 -11.19 11.55
C SER A 61 1.27 -11.36 10.04
N ARG A 62 1.80 -12.51 9.60
CA ARG A 62 1.95 -12.85 8.19
C ARG A 62 0.61 -12.90 7.45
N ASP A 63 -0.39 -13.56 8.04
CA ASP A 63 -1.74 -13.65 7.45
C ASP A 63 -2.37 -12.26 7.26
N THR A 64 -2.11 -11.33 8.19
CA THR A 64 -2.56 -9.94 8.10
C THR A 64 -1.89 -9.23 6.91
N LEU A 65 -0.59 -9.41 6.74
CA LEU A 65 0.14 -8.85 5.59
C LEU A 65 -0.34 -9.44 4.27
N LEU A 66 -0.52 -10.75 4.18
CA LEU A 66 -1.00 -11.40 2.96
C LEU A 66 -2.37 -10.85 2.53
N LYS A 67 -3.32 -10.72 3.45
CA LYS A 67 -4.64 -10.11 3.16
C LYS A 67 -4.52 -8.66 2.66
N LEU A 68 -3.61 -7.88 3.23
CA LEU A 68 -3.36 -6.52 2.75
C LEU A 68 -2.85 -6.52 1.31
N PHE A 69 -1.89 -7.38 1.00
CA PHE A 69 -1.29 -7.47 -0.33
C PHE A 69 -2.25 -8.06 -1.37
N GLU A 70 -3.07 -9.04 -1.01
CA GLU A 70 -4.17 -9.54 -1.86
C GLU A 70 -5.08 -8.41 -2.32
N ARG A 71 -5.47 -7.50 -1.42
CA ARG A 71 -6.27 -6.32 -1.80
C ARG A 71 -5.57 -5.43 -2.83
N HIS A 72 -4.26 -5.24 -2.69
CA HIS A 72 -3.49 -4.45 -3.67
C HIS A 72 -3.40 -5.16 -5.02
N TYR A 73 -3.24 -6.49 -5.02
CA TYR A 73 -3.27 -7.28 -6.25
C TYR A 73 -4.64 -7.23 -6.93
N ASP A 74 -5.74 -7.37 -6.19
CA ASP A 74 -7.10 -7.29 -6.71
C ASP A 74 -7.37 -5.94 -7.37
N ILE A 75 -6.92 -4.85 -6.76
CA ILE A 75 -7.05 -3.50 -7.32
C ILE A 75 -6.20 -3.38 -8.61
N ALA A 76 -4.96 -3.86 -8.60
CA ALA A 76 -4.11 -3.86 -9.78
C ALA A 76 -4.72 -4.67 -10.93
N ASP A 77 -5.26 -5.84 -10.65
CA ASP A 77 -5.90 -6.73 -11.62
C ASP A 77 -7.17 -6.10 -12.22
N ALA A 78 -7.91 -5.34 -11.41
CA ALA A 78 -9.11 -4.63 -11.87
C ALA A 78 -8.78 -3.42 -12.76
N LEU A 79 -7.72 -2.65 -12.42
CA LEU A 79 -7.41 -1.37 -13.04
C LEU A 79 -6.50 -1.47 -14.26
N ILE A 80 -5.48 -2.32 -14.21
CA ILE A 80 -4.41 -2.34 -15.21
C ILE A 80 -4.67 -3.43 -16.25
N LYS A 81 -5.05 -3.01 -17.46
CA LYS A 81 -5.37 -3.92 -18.58
C LYS A 81 -4.17 -4.20 -19.48
N ASP A 82 -3.19 -3.30 -19.50
CA ASP A 82 -1.95 -3.53 -20.22
C ASP A 82 -1.11 -4.61 -19.52
N ARG A 83 -0.83 -5.69 -20.24
CA ARG A 83 -0.18 -6.88 -19.69
C ARG A 83 1.24 -6.60 -19.15
N GLN A 84 1.99 -5.75 -19.82
CA GLN A 84 3.36 -5.45 -19.42
C GLN A 84 3.38 -4.59 -18.16
N ARG A 85 2.56 -3.55 -18.11
CA ARG A 85 2.42 -2.68 -16.92
C ARG A 85 1.87 -3.45 -15.73
N HIS A 86 0.86 -4.29 -15.96
CA HIS A 86 0.29 -5.16 -14.92
C HIS A 86 1.35 -6.08 -14.31
N HIS A 87 2.15 -6.77 -15.15
CA HIS A 87 3.23 -7.64 -14.67
C HIS A 87 4.30 -6.86 -13.89
N ALA A 88 4.71 -5.70 -14.39
CA ALA A 88 5.66 -4.83 -13.72
C ALA A 88 5.16 -4.38 -12.35
N LEU A 89 3.90 -3.95 -12.25
CA LEU A 89 3.29 -3.54 -10.98
C LEU A 89 3.21 -4.70 -9.98
N ARG A 90 2.78 -5.89 -10.41
CA ARG A 90 2.75 -7.07 -9.55
C ARG A 90 4.12 -7.43 -8.99
N ASN A 91 5.18 -7.30 -9.79
CA ASN A 91 6.55 -7.54 -9.34
C ASN A 91 6.98 -6.51 -8.27
N VAL A 92 6.62 -5.25 -8.45
CA VAL A 92 6.89 -4.18 -7.47
C VAL A 92 6.16 -4.43 -6.16
N ILE A 93 4.87 -4.79 -6.21
CA ILE A 93 4.08 -5.15 -5.03
C ILE A 93 4.71 -6.37 -4.32
N GLY A 94 5.07 -7.42 -5.07
CA GLY A 94 5.69 -8.62 -4.50
C GLY A 94 7.05 -8.36 -3.86
N THR A 95 7.86 -7.46 -4.40
CA THR A 95 9.13 -7.03 -3.78
C THR A 95 8.87 -6.32 -2.47
N SER A 96 7.91 -5.40 -2.42
CA SER A 96 7.54 -4.70 -1.19
C SER A 96 7.01 -5.66 -0.12
N LEU A 97 6.27 -6.71 -0.52
CA LEU A 97 5.82 -7.74 0.43
C LEU A 97 7.01 -8.46 1.07
N ARG A 98 7.98 -8.90 0.27
CA ARG A 98 9.17 -9.59 0.79
C ARG A 98 9.98 -8.72 1.75
N GLU A 99 10.19 -7.45 1.39
CA GLU A 99 10.90 -6.49 2.26
C GLU A 99 10.17 -6.30 3.59
N LEU A 100 8.86 -6.17 3.55
CA LEU A 100 8.02 -5.99 4.73
C LEU A 100 7.97 -7.27 5.59
N GLU A 101 7.90 -8.45 4.98
CA GLU A 101 7.97 -9.74 5.69
C GLU A 101 9.31 -9.89 6.44
N GLU A 102 10.43 -9.50 5.82
CA GLU A 102 11.75 -9.55 6.49
C GLU A 102 11.84 -8.55 7.66
N LEU A 103 11.30 -7.34 7.48
CA LEU A 103 11.25 -6.34 8.55
C LEU A 103 10.42 -6.84 9.73
N VAL A 104 9.22 -7.36 9.48
CA VAL A 104 8.31 -7.88 10.51
C VAL A 104 8.87 -9.14 11.16
N LYS A 105 9.60 -9.98 10.42
CA LYS A 105 10.34 -11.12 10.97
C LYS A 105 11.43 -10.66 11.97
N GLY A 106 12.15 -9.59 11.65
CA GLY A 106 13.09 -8.97 12.60
C GLY A 106 12.41 -8.52 13.88
N VAL A 107 11.25 -7.87 13.78
CA VAL A 107 10.43 -7.48 14.95
C VAL A 107 10.04 -8.71 15.78
N ALA A 108 9.65 -9.80 15.16
CA ALA A 108 9.26 -11.04 15.85
C ALA A 108 10.44 -11.69 16.60
N ILE A 109 11.63 -11.64 16.02
CA ILE A 109 12.86 -12.18 16.66
C ILE A 109 13.26 -11.36 17.87
N LEU A 110 13.25 -10.03 17.73
CA LEU A 110 13.64 -9.09 18.79
C LEU A 110 12.54 -8.93 19.85
N ARG A 111 11.32 -9.28 19.55
CA ARG A 111 10.13 -9.02 20.41
C ARG A 111 9.98 -7.53 20.73
N GLU A 112 10.38 -6.67 19.83
CA GLU A 112 10.39 -5.22 20.03
C GLU A 112 9.87 -4.52 18.76
N LEU A 113 8.94 -3.57 18.96
CA LEU A 113 8.42 -2.69 17.93
C LEU A 113 8.63 -1.24 18.38
N THR A 114 9.77 -0.66 17.99
CA THR A 114 10.05 0.75 18.27
C THR A 114 9.16 1.66 17.45
N PRO A 115 8.89 2.92 17.87
CA PRO A 115 8.16 3.89 17.08
C PRO A 115 8.73 4.07 15.65
N ARG A 116 10.05 4.08 15.51
CA ARG A 116 10.73 4.19 14.23
C ARG A 116 10.45 3.00 13.31
N VAL A 117 10.48 1.79 13.84
CA VAL A 117 10.17 0.57 13.07
C VAL A 117 8.70 0.56 12.69
N LEU A 118 7.81 0.95 13.60
CA LEU A 118 6.38 1.07 13.32
C LEU A 118 6.11 2.07 12.18
N ASP A 119 6.73 3.25 12.22
CA ASP A 119 6.61 4.24 11.15
C ASP A 119 7.08 3.68 9.81
N THR A 120 8.18 2.93 9.81
CA THR A 120 8.69 2.26 8.61
C THR A 120 7.69 1.23 8.08
N VAL A 121 7.14 0.39 8.94
CA VAL A 121 6.11 -0.60 8.57
C VAL A 121 4.88 0.09 7.97
N CYS A 122 4.37 1.13 8.64
CA CYS A 122 3.18 1.86 8.20
C CYS A 122 3.39 2.60 6.87
N SER A 123 4.60 3.08 6.58
CA SER A 123 4.91 3.81 5.34
C SER A 123 4.69 2.99 4.05
N TYR A 124 4.69 1.67 4.16
CA TYR A 124 4.36 0.78 3.03
C TYR A 124 2.93 0.98 2.51
N GLY A 125 2.01 1.47 3.34
CA GLY A 125 0.64 1.77 2.92
C GLY A 125 0.59 2.83 1.81
N GLU A 126 1.22 3.97 2.02
CA GLU A 126 1.31 5.06 1.04
C GLU A 126 2.22 4.70 -0.13
N LEU A 127 3.31 3.99 0.13
CA LEU A 127 4.22 3.54 -0.91
C LEU A 127 3.52 2.65 -1.93
N LEU A 128 2.73 1.67 -1.47
CA LEU A 128 2.00 0.75 -2.34
C LEU A 128 0.88 1.45 -3.10
N SER A 129 0.04 2.25 -2.42
CA SER A 129 -1.06 2.95 -3.06
C SER A 129 -0.58 3.94 -4.12
N SER A 130 0.49 4.69 -3.85
CA SER A 130 1.06 5.62 -4.81
C SER A 130 1.58 4.91 -6.07
N ARG A 131 2.17 3.74 -5.94
CA ARG A 131 2.64 2.94 -7.08
C ARG A 131 1.48 2.39 -7.92
N VAL A 132 0.38 1.98 -7.28
CA VAL A 132 -0.82 1.53 -8.00
C VAL A 132 -1.45 2.66 -8.80
N VAL A 133 -1.54 3.85 -8.22
CA VAL A 133 -2.17 5.02 -8.88
C VAL A 133 -1.29 5.60 -10.00
N ALA A 134 0.03 5.46 -9.91
CA ALA A 134 0.99 6.02 -10.86
C ALA A 134 1.10 5.25 -12.20
N VAL A 135 0.59 4.01 -12.29
CA VAL A 135 0.63 3.16 -13.48
C VAL A 135 -0.50 3.50 -14.45
#